data_8e6033419bfca82ca9ca4411ba822537
#
_entry.id   8e6033419bfca82ca9ca4411ba822537
#
_cell.length_a   1.000
_cell.length_b   1.000
_cell.length_c   1.000
_cell.angle_alpha   90.00
_cell.angle_beta   90.00
_cell.angle_gamma   90.00
#
_symmetry.space_group_name_H-M   'P 1'
#
loop_
_entity.id
_entity.type
_entity.pdbx_description
1 polymer ?
#
loop_
_entity_poly.entity_id
_entity_poly.type
_entity_poly.pdbx_seq_one_letter_code
_entity_poly.pdbx_strand_id
1 'polypeptide(L)'
;NVKVGGFYKVFSKNELNVLSENLKWARDAALETVRWTAKLPFPEFEQDYEFVALSHPDEYPFNEGRLISNRGLNIDIAEYENNFVEEHVEHSNALHSVLKGGGSYFVGPMARFNLNFKRLSPIARQAAEEAGLKGVCQNPFKSIIVRSIEVLYACDEALRIIESYEKPDRPFEEMLPAEGEGFSCTEAPRGILYHRYKIDNQGKILEAKIVPPTSQNQKTIEND
;
A
#
# COMPACT_ATOMS: atom_id res chain seq x y z
N ASN A 1 3.10 -18.90 -6.14
CA ASN A 1 2.14 -18.30 -7.08
C ASN A 1 0.74 -18.25 -6.45
N VAL A 2 0.10 -17.09 -6.53
CA VAL A 2 -1.27 -16.85 -6.07
C VAL A 2 -2.27 -17.23 -7.17
N LYS A 3 -3.44 -17.69 -6.80
CA LYS A 3 -4.61 -17.91 -7.68
C LYS A 3 -5.88 -17.44 -6.96
N VAL A 4 -6.98 -17.32 -7.68
CA VAL A 4 -8.28 -17.07 -7.06
C VAL A 4 -8.59 -18.20 -6.06
N GLY A 5 -8.94 -17.82 -4.84
CA GLY A 5 -9.21 -18.73 -3.74
C GLY A 5 -7.97 -19.16 -2.92
N GLY A 6 -6.74 -18.69 -3.26
CA GLY A 6 -5.54 -19.04 -2.47
C GLY A 6 -4.26 -19.20 -3.28
N PHE A 7 -3.58 -20.31 -3.09
CA PHE A 7 -2.27 -20.60 -3.69
C PHE A 7 -2.30 -21.87 -4.54
N TYR A 8 -1.28 -22.11 -5.35
CA TYR A 8 -1.15 -23.35 -6.14
C TYR A 8 -0.62 -24.53 -5.34
N LYS A 9 0.02 -24.28 -4.20
CA LYS A 9 0.52 -25.33 -3.32
C LYS A 9 0.53 -24.89 -1.85
N VAL A 10 0.51 -25.84 -0.96
CA VAL A 10 0.78 -25.64 0.46
C VAL A 10 2.29 -25.60 0.67
N PHE A 11 2.79 -24.62 1.42
CA PHE A 11 4.21 -24.50 1.72
C PHE A 11 4.63 -25.53 2.78
N SER A 12 5.79 -26.13 2.58
CA SER A 12 6.42 -26.98 3.58
C SER A 12 7.19 -26.17 4.61
N LYS A 13 7.34 -26.70 5.82
CA LYS A 13 8.19 -26.08 6.86
C LYS A 13 9.61 -25.81 6.37
N ASN A 14 10.17 -26.72 5.55
CA ASN A 14 11.52 -26.56 5.03
C ASN A 14 11.66 -25.36 4.09
N GLU A 15 10.67 -25.16 3.21
CA GLU A 15 10.65 -23.99 2.32
C GLU A 15 10.52 -22.69 3.12
N LEU A 16 9.68 -22.68 4.15
CA LEU A 16 9.50 -21.52 5.01
C LEU A 16 10.74 -21.24 5.87
N ASN A 17 11.45 -22.25 6.34
CA ASN A 17 12.70 -22.07 7.07
C ASN A 17 13.78 -21.41 6.20
N VAL A 18 13.96 -21.88 4.96
CA VAL A 18 14.91 -21.26 4.01
C VAL A 18 14.53 -19.80 3.73
N LEU A 19 13.24 -19.54 3.53
CA LEU A 19 12.74 -18.17 3.32
C LEU A 19 12.99 -17.29 4.56
N SER A 20 12.75 -17.82 5.75
CA SER A 20 12.97 -17.11 7.01
C SER A 20 14.44 -16.67 7.17
N GLU A 21 15.41 -17.55 6.88
CA GLU A 21 16.84 -17.17 6.95
C GLU A 21 17.17 -16.04 5.95
N ASN A 22 16.65 -16.11 4.73
CA ASN A 22 16.83 -15.04 3.73
C ASN A 22 16.18 -13.72 4.19
N LEU A 23 15.00 -13.79 4.81
CA LEU A 23 14.30 -12.61 5.31
C LEU A 23 15.00 -11.96 6.50
N LYS A 24 15.62 -12.74 7.39
CA LYS A 24 16.46 -12.20 8.47
C LYS A 24 17.61 -11.37 7.92
N TRP A 25 18.33 -11.93 6.94
CA TRP A 25 19.38 -11.17 6.26
C TRP A 25 18.84 -9.93 5.56
N ALA A 26 17.71 -10.04 4.85
CA ALA A 26 17.10 -8.92 4.14
C ALA A 26 16.61 -7.82 5.10
N ARG A 27 16.07 -8.19 6.27
CA ARG A 27 15.65 -7.25 7.33
C ARG A 27 16.85 -6.45 7.86
N ASP A 28 17.96 -7.12 8.13
CA ASP A 28 19.16 -6.46 8.64
C ASP A 28 19.76 -5.52 7.58
N ALA A 29 19.80 -5.93 6.32
CA ALA A 29 20.20 -5.10 5.19
C ALA A 29 19.26 -3.91 4.97
N ALA A 30 17.95 -4.10 5.17
CA ALA A 30 16.96 -3.02 5.09
C ALA A 30 17.18 -1.98 6.21
N LEU A 31 17.49 -2.41 7.42
CA LEU A 31 17.82 -1.51 8.53
C LEU A 31 19.07 -0.66 8.22
N GLU A 32 20.11 -1.27 7.64
CA GLU A 32 21.29 -0.52 7.18
C GLU A 32 20.91 0.46 6.06
N THR A 33 20.00 0.08 5.17
CA THR A 33 19.52 0.96 4.10
C THR A 33 18.78 2.17 4.65
N VAL A 34 17.95 2.02 5.70
CA VAL A 34 17.32 3.16 6.40
C VAL A 34 18.39 4.11 6.94
N ARG A 35 19.39 3.57 7.62
CA ARG A 35 20.51 4.37 8.20
C ARG A 35 21.34 5.07 7.14
N TRP A 36 21.50 4.44 5.98
CA TRP A 36 22.21 5.05 4.87
C TRP A 36 21.41 6.16 4.22
N THR A 37 20.15 5.90 3.87
CA THR A 37 19.28 6.89 3.22
C THR A 37 19.02 8.11 4.11
N ALA A 38 18.94 7.93 5.42
CA ALA A 38 18.77 9.02 6.37
C ALA A 38 19.96 10.04 6.39
N LYS A 39 21.14 9.64 5.88
CA LYS A 39 22.33 10.50 5.80
C LYS A 39 22.45 11.28 4.51
N LEU A 40 21.57 11.03 3.54
CA LEU A 40 21.59 11.75 2.27
C LEU A 40 21.19 13.21 2.48
N PRO A 41 21.79 14.14 1.73
CA PRO A 41 21.37 15.54 1.76
C PRO A 41 20.04 15.69 1.04
N PHE A 42 19.02 16.19 1.74
CA PHE A 42 17.72 16.48 1.17
C PHE A 42 17.50 18.00 1.15
N PRO A 43 16.83 18.53 0.12
CA PRO A 43 16.41 19.93 0.13
C PRO A 43 15.41 20.16 1.28
N GLU A 44 15.46 21.34 1.86
CA GLU A 44 14.45 21.79 2.82
C GLU A 44 13.21 22.23 2.03
N PHE A 45 12.27 21.34 1.89
CA PHE A 45 11.01 21.56 1.20
C PHE A 45 9.90 20.86 1.99
N GLU A 46 8.81 21.54 2.23
CA GLU A 46 7.61 20.97 2.86
C GLU A 46 6.37 21.52 2.15
N GLN A 47 5.42 20.62 1.91
CA GLN A 47 4.13 20.96 1.33
C GLN A 47 3.01 20.30 2.12
N ASP A 48 1.90 21.03 2.27
CA ASP A 48 0.70 20.50 2.94
C ASP A 48 -0.11 19.64 1.97
N TYR A 49 0.16 18.35 1.99
CA TYR A 49 -0.55 17.37 1.17
C TYR A 49 -1.82 16.85 1.85
N GLU A 50 -2.82 16.56 1.05
CA GLU A 50 -3.86 15.63 1.47
C GLU A 50 -3.38 14.20 1.21
N PHE A 51 -2.96 13.52 2.24
CA PHE A 51 -2.55 12.12 2.19
C PHE A 51 -3.78 11.22 2.21
N VAL A 52 -3.82 10.23 1.32
CA VAL A 52 -4.86 9.19 1.29
C VAL A 52 -4.20 7.82 1.27
N ALA A 53 -4.64 6.93 2.17
CA ALA A 53 -4.15 5.56 2.25
C ALA A 53 -5.22 4.64 2.84
N LEU A 54 -5.01 3.34 2.73
CA LEU A 54 -5.72 2.38 3.56
C LEU A 54 -5.33 2.57 5.03
N SER A 55 -6.26 2.23 5.93
CA SER A 55 -6.03 2.13 7.36
C SER A 55 -6.73 0.91 7.92
N HIS A 56 -6.03 0.14 8.74
CA HIS A 56 -6.54 -1.04 9.42
C HIS A 56 -6.38 -0.90 10.94
N PRO A 57 -7.33 -1.41 11.77
CA PRO A 57 -7.27 -1.23 13.22
C PRO A 57 -6.09 -1.95 13.87
N ASP A 58 -5.59 -3.05 13.28
CA ASP A 58 -4.63 -3.95 13.95
C ASP A 58 -3.26 -4.02 13.28
N GLU A 59 -3.13 -3.64 12.00
CA GLU A 59 -1.88 -3.79 11.24
C GLU A 59 -1.55 -2.55 10.39
N TYR A 60 -0.32 -2.47 9.91
CA TYR A 60 0.08 -1.52 8.87
C TYR A 60 -0.50 -2.02 7.55
N PRO A 61 -1.44 -1.29 6.93
CA PRO A 61 -2.32 -1.85 5.91
C PRO A 61 -1.63 -1.99 4.55
N PHE A 62 -1.80 -3.17 3.90
CA PHE A 62 -1.39 -3.40 2.53
C PHE A 62 -2.52 -3.90 1.62
N ASN A 63 -3.43 -4.70 2.13
CA ASN A 63 -4.40 -5.44 1.31
C ASN A 63 -5.85 -5.25 1.72
N GLU A 64 -6.10 -4.68 2.90
CA GLU A 64 -7.45 -4.42 3.39
C GLU A 64 -7.49 -3.23 4.35
N GLY A 65 -8.69 -2.71 4.60
CA GLY A 65 -8.92 -1.57 5.47
C GLY A 65 -9.95 -0.60 4.92
N ARG A 66 -10.03 0.56 5.51
CA ARG A 66 -10.83 1.70 5.05
C ARG A 66 -9.93 2.74 4.40
N LEU A 67 -10.45 3.48 3.44
CA LEU A 67 -9.74 4.64 2.90
C LEU A 67 -9.90 5.83 3.83
N ILE A 68 -8.78 6.37 4.27
CA ILE A 68 -8.76 7.54 5.15
C ILE A 68 -7.87 8.65 4.57
N SER A 69 -8.09 9.90 4.99
CA SER A 69 -7.16 11.00 4.77
C SER A 69 -6.85 11.77 6.06
N ASN A 70 -5.75 12.54 6.05
CA ASN A 70 -5.42 13.48 7.12
C ASN A 70 -6.36 14.69 7.16
N ARG A 71 -7.28 14.82 6.20
CA ARG A 71 -8.30 15.89 6.14
C ARG A 71 -9.71 15.39 6.40
N GLY A 72 -9.87 14.17 6.94
CA GLY A 72 -11.14 13.69 7.46
C GLY A 72 -11.91 12.73 6.55
N LEU A 73 -11.39 12.36 5.38
CA LEU A 73 -11.95 11.25 4.61
C LEU A 73 -11.88 9.97 5.45
N ASN A 74 -12.98 9.22 5.50
CA ASN A 74 -13.06 7.90 6.13
C ASN A 74 -14.21 7.12 5.50
N ILE A 75 -13.91 6.35 4.46
CA ILE A 75 -14.90 5.69 3.62
C ILE A 75 -14.62 4.20 3.46
N ASP A 76 -15.66 3.46 3.14
CA ASP A 76 -15.53 2.11 2.63
C ASP A 76 -14.95 2.11 1.20
N ILE A 77 -14.28 1.02 0.80
CA ILE A 77 -13.70 0.91 -0.55
C ILE A 77 -14.79 1.00 -1.63
N ALA A 78 -15.98 0.49 -1.37
CA ALA A 78 -17.12 0.58 -2.29
C ALA A 78 -17.57 2.04 -2.57
N GLU A 79 -17.23 2.96 -1.69
CA GLU A 79 -17.54 4.39 -1.83
C GLU A 79 -16.46 5.18 -2.60
N TYR A 80 -15.41 4.50 -3.10
CA TYR A 80 -14.29 5.15 -3.80
C TYR A 80 -14.80 6.07 -4.92
N GLU A 81 -15.61 5.56 -5.84
CA GLU A 81 -16.11 6.32 -6.99
C GLU A 81 -17.11 7.44 -6.61
N ASN A 82 -17.58 7.49 -5.36
CA ASN A 82 -18.36 8.60 -4.83
C ASN A 82 -17.48 9.78 -4.40
N ASN A 83 -16.20 9.55 -4.14
CA ASN A 83 -15.27 10.53 -3.59
C ASN A 83 -14.15 10.91 -4.55
N PHE A 84 -13.80 10.04 -5.51
CA PHE A 84 -12.71 10.25 -6.46
C PHE A 84 -13.24 10.20 -7.90
N VAL A 85 -12.59 10.94 -8.79
CA VAL A 85 -12.89 10.99 -10.22
C VAL A 85 -11.61 11.05 -11.04
N GLU A 86 -11.61 10.42 -12.21
CA GLU A 86 -10.53 10.53 -13.17
C GLU A 86 -10.87 11.57 -14.23
N GLU A 87 -9.91 12.45 -14.52
CA GLU A 87 -10.02 13.55 -15.46
C GLU A 87 -9.01 13.40 -16.61
N HIS A 88 -9.44 13.75 -17.81
CA HIS A 88 -8.52 13.99 -18.91
C HIS A 88 -7.95 15.40 -18.83
N VAL A 89 -6.64 15.51 -19.00
CA VAL A 89 -5.96 16.81 -19.09
C VAL A 89 -5.28 16.94 -20.45
N GLU A 90 -5.28 18.14 -21.02
CA GLU A 90 -4.86 18.38 -22.40
C GLU A 90 -3.38 18.01 -22.67
N HIS A 91 -2.53 18.19 -21.67
CA HIS A 91 -1.09 17.99 -21.79
C HIS A 91 -0.62 16.55 -21.50
N SER A 92 -1.52 15.63 -21.10
CA SER A 92 -1.18 14.27 -20.70
C SER A 92 -2.09 13.23 -21.34
N ASN A 93 -1.51 12.11 -21.78
CA ASN A 93 -2.26 10.93 -22.19
C ASN A 93 -2.71 10.04 -21.01
N ALA A 94 -2.18 10.30 -19.81
CA ALA A 94 -2.60 9.62 -18.59
C ALA A 94 -3.78 10.37 -17.95
N LEU A 95 -4.72 9.60 -17.40
CA LEU A 95 -5.78 10.17 -16.57
C LEU A 95 -5.20 10.69 -15.26
N HIS A 96 -5.72 11.81 -14.78
CA HIS A 96 -5.44 12.33 -13.44
C HIS A 96 -6.61 11.97 -12.53
N SER A 97 -6.34 11.27 -11.45
CA SER A 97 -7.34 11.04 -10.42
C SER A 97 -7.31 12.18 -9.39
N VAL A 98 -8.47 12.71 -9.07
CA VAL A 98 -8.67 13.84 -8.15
C VAL A 98 -9.81 13.54 -7.19
N LEU A 99 -9.86 14.26 -6.06
CA LEU A 99 -11.05 14.27 -5.21
C LEU A 99 -12.23 14.91 -5.96
N LYS A 100 -13.44 14.44 -5.75
CA LYS A 100 -14.64 15.14 -6.23
C LYS A 100 -14.69 16.52 -5.59
N GLY A 101 -14.64 17.55 -6.42
CA GLY A 101 -14.45 18.93 -6.00
C GLY A 101 -13.11 19.53 -6.44
N GLY A 102 -12.24 18.72 -7.08
CA GLY A 102 -11.06 19.20 -7.80
C GLY A 102 -9.76 19.25 -7.01
N GLY A 103 -9.71 18.71 -5.79
CA GLY A 103 -8.49 18.66 -4.97
C GLY A 103 -7.52 17.57 -5.43
N SER A 104 -6.20 17.87 -5.43
CA SER A 104 -5.16 16.87 -5.55
C SER A 104 -5.00 16.12 -4.23
N TYR A 105 -4.55 14.87 -4.30
CA TYR A 105 -4.22 14.07 -3.13
C TYR A 105 -3.00 13.21 -3.40
N PHE A 106 -2.33 12.79 -2.34
CA PHE A 106 -1.07 12.07 -2.41
C PHE A 106 -1.25 10.66 -1.80
N VAL A 107 -0.93 9.63 -2.59
CA VAL A 107 -0.97 8.23 -2.16
C VAL A 107 0.43 7.61 -2.14
N GLY A 108 0.58 6.49 -1.46
CA GLY A 108 1.81 5.71 -1.45
C GLY A 108 2.59 5.79 -0.14
N PRO A 109 3.91 5.53 -0.16
CA PRO A 109 4.69 5.38 1.06
C PRO A 109 4.52 6.53 2.06
N MET A 110 4.56 7.77 1.57
CA MET A 110 4.38 8.95 2.41
C MET A 110 3.00 8.98 3.07
N ALA A 111 1.95 8.71 2.30
CA ALA A 111 0.58 8.68 2.82
C ALA A 111 0.40 7.56 3.85
N ARG A 112 0.81 6.33 3.52
CA ARG A 112 0.76 5.19 4.45
C ARG A 112 1.48 5.48 5.75
N PHE A 113 2.71 5.97 5.65
CA PHE A 113 3.54 6.31 6.81
C PHE A 113 2.89 7.37 7.70
N ASN A 114 2.45 8.48 7.12
CA ASN A 114 1.86 9.57 7.88
C ASN A 114 0.54 9.16 8.56
N LEU A 115 -0.27 8.33 7.91
CA LEU A 115 -1.58 7.93 8.43
C LEU A 115 -1.51 6.72 9.36
N ASN A 116 -0.51 5.84 9.21
CA ASN A 116 -0.43 4.57 9.93
C ASN A 116 0.88 4.35 10.72
N PHE A 117 1.64 5.39 11.02
CA PHE A 117 2.93 5.31 11.74
C PHE A 117 2.88 4.43 12.99
N LYS A 118 1.80 4.52 13.76
CA LYS A 118 1.63 3.76 15.01
C LYS A 118 1.47 2.25 14.79
N ARG A 119 1.21 1.82 13.55
CA ARG A 119 1.05 0.42 13.14
C ARG A 119 2.33 -0.23 12.62
N LEU A 120 3.39 0.55 12.44
CA LEU A 120 4.71 -0.01 12.14
C LEU A 120 5.17 -0.96 13.24
N SER A 121 5.86 -2.03 12.86
CA SER A 121 6.50 -2.92 13.82
C SER A 121 7.52 -2.17 14.70
N PRO A 122 7.85 -2.68 15.90
CA PRO A 122 8.76 -1.99 16.80
C PRO A 122 10.11 -1.62 16.17
N ILE A 123 10.69 -2.52 15.37
CA ILE A 123 11.98 -2.27 14.72
C ILE A 123 11.86 -1.20 13.61
N ALA A 124 10.79 -1.24 12.82
CA ALA A 124 10.56 -0.26 11.76
C ALA A 124 10.28 1.14 12.34
N ARG A 125 9.51 1.21 13.42
CA ARG A 125 9.22 2.47 14.12
C ARG A 125 10.47 3.06 14.75
N GLN A 126 11.27 2.25 15.44
CA GLN A 126 12.53 2.69 16.01
C GLN A 126 13.49 3.23 14.92
N ALA A 127 13.60 2.49 13.79
CA ALA A 127 14.43 2.93 12.67
C ALA A 127 13.95 4.27 12.07
N ALA A 128 12.64 4.49 12.01
CA ALA A 128 12.06 5.76 11.57
C ALA A 128 12.41 6.90 12.52
N GLU A 129 12.28 6.68 13.83
CA GLU A 129 12.64 7.67 14.87
C GLU A 129 14.13 8.01 14.85
N GLU A 130 15.01 7.00 14.69
CA GLU A 130 16.46 7.17 14.52
C GLU A 130 16.82 7.96 13.26
N ALA A 131 16.02 7.79 12.18
CA ALA A 131 16.15 8.55 10.94
C ALA A 131 15.56 9.98 11.01
N GLY A 132 15.05 10.41 12.19
CA GLY A 132 14.46 11.72 12.41
C GLY A 132 13.02 11.86 11.95
N LEU A 133 12.33 10.75 11.60
CA LEU A 133 10.93 10.74 11.20
C LEU A 133 10.05 10.28 12.37
N LYS A 134 9.28 11.22 12.95
CA LYS A 134 8.46 10.97 14.16
C LYS A 134 6.96 10.93 13.86
N GLY A 135 6.57 10.28 12.77
CA GLY A 135 5.16 10.02 12.44
C GLY A 135 4.53 11.00 11.44
N VAL A 136 5.14 12.15 11.18
CA VAL A 136 4.70 13.07 10.12
C VAL A 136 5.92 13.47 9.28
N CYS A 137 5.80 13.32 7.96
CA CYS A 137 6.80 13.75 7.01
C CYS A 137 6.10 14.43 5.82
N GLN A 138 6.34 15.73 5.63
CA GLN A 138 5.75 16.53 4.54
C GLN A 138 6.78 16.85 3.44
N ASN A 139 8.02 16.39 3.60
CA ASN A 139 9.07 16.55 2.61
C ASN A 139 9.09 15.35 1.64
N PRO A 140 8.64 15.51 0.37
CA PRO A 140 8.52 14.40 -0.59
C PRO A 140 9.89 13.81 -0.98
N PHE A 141 10.96 14.59 -0.91
CA PHE A 141 12.34 14.10 -1.18
C PHE A 141 12.79 13.06 -0.15
N LYS A 142 12.27 13.11 1.09
CA LYS A 142 12.52 12.11 2.13
C LYS A 142 11.71 10.82 1.92
N SER A 143 10.93 10.72 0.86
CA SER A 143 10.16 9.50 0.54
C SER A 143 11.04 8.26 0.40
N ILE A 144 12.31 8.40 0.02
CA ILE A 144 13.25 7.27 -0.04
C ILE A 144 13.55 6.67 1.34
N ILE A 145 13.60 7.50 2.39
CA ILE A 145 13.76 7.02 3.76
C ILE A 145 12.50 6.24 4.16
N VAL A 146 11.33 6.80 3.89
CA VAL A 146 10.04 6.15 4.20
C VAL A 146 9.92 4.80 3.48
N ARG A 147 10.30 4.73 2.19
CA ARG A 147 10.32 3.46 1.44
C ARG A 147 11.27 2.43 2.04
N SER A 148 12.44 2.87 2.51
CA SER A 148 13.40 1.98 3.17
C SER A 148 12.82 1.42 4.48
N ILE A 149 12.08 2.25 5.24
CA ILE A 149 11.36 1.83 6.45
C ILE A 149 10.27 0.81 6.10
N GLU A 150 9.53 1.00 5.02
CA GLU A 150 8.52 0.03 4.57
C GLU A 150 9.13 -1.30 4.11
N VAL A 151 10.31 -1.29 3.49
CA VAL A 151 11.05 -2.53 3.16
C VAL A 151 11.45 -3.26 4.43
N LEU A 152 11.96 -2.54 5.45
CA LEU A 152 12.27 -3.10 6.75
C LEU A 152 11.04 -3.72 7.41
N TYR A 153 9.92 -2.98 7.42
CA TYR A 153 8.64 -3.46 7.93
C TYR A 153 8.17 -4.73 7.19
N ALA A 154 8.22 -4.72 5.86
CA ALA A 154 7.77 -5.87 5.05
C ALA A 154 8.57 -7.14 5.34
N CYS A 155 9.88 -7.04 5.54
CA CYS A 155 10.72 -8.18 5.93
C CYS A 155 10.37 -8.69 7.35
N ASP A 156 10.19 -7.76 8.29
CA ASP A 156 9.85 -8.09 9.68
C ASP A 156 8.46 -8.72 9.79
N GLU A 157 7.47 -8.18 9.08
CA GLU A 157 6.11 -8.72 9.01
C GLU A 157 6.06 -10.09 8.33
N ALA A 158 6.83 -10.29 7.26
CA ALA A 158 6.95 -11.59 6.61
C ALA A 158 7.51 -12.65 7.57
N LEU A 159 8.48 -12.31 8.40
CA LEU A 159 9.02 -13.20 9.46
C LEU A 159 7.94 -13.52 10.48
N ARG A 160 7.18 -12.55 10.96
CA ARG A 160 6.06 -12.73 11.89
C ARG A 160 5.00 -13.69 11.31
N ILE A 161 4.65 -13.52 10.03
CA ILE A 161 3.68 -14.38 9.34
C ILE A 161 4.21 -15.82 9.25
N ILE A 162 5.51 -16.00 8.93
CA ILE A 162 6.12 -17.34 8.88
C ILE A 162 6.12 -18.03 10.25
N GLU A 163 6.40 -17.28 11.32
CA GLU A 163 6.39 -17.81 12.70
C GLU A 163 5.01 -18.30 13.14
N SER A 164 3.95 -17.60 12.69
CA SER A 164 2.56 -17.94 12.98
C SER A 164 1.93 -18.88 11.95
N TYR A 165 2.70 -19.37 10.95
CA TYR A 165 2.14 -20.15 9.86
C TYR A 165 1.63 -21.51 10.34
N GLU A 166 0.35 -21.74 10.15
CA GLU A 166 -0.30 -23.03 10.28
C GLU A 166 -0.54 -23.63 8.89
N LYS A 167 -0.11 -24.88 8.74
CA LYS A 167 -0.24 -25.58 7.47
C LYS A 167 -1.71 -25.87 7.16
N PRO A 168 -2.31 -25.30 6.11
CA PRO A 168 -3.68 -25.62 5.73
C PRO A 168 -3.77 -27.02 5.09
N ASP A 169 -4.97 -27.61 5.16
CA ASP A 169 -5.23 -28.92 4.56
C ASP A 169 -5.16 -28.90 3.03
N ARG A 170 -5.51 -27.76 2.44
CA ARG A 170 -5.49 -27.55 0.97
C ARG A 170 -4.97 -26.14 0.61
N PRO A 171 -4.37 -25.98 -0.57
CA PRO A 171 -3.72 -24.73 -0.94
C PRO A 171 -4.69 -23.63 -1.35
N PHE A 172 -5.93 -23.95 -1.69
CA PHE A 172 -6.95 -22.99 -2.14
C PHE A 172 -8.36 -23.52 -1.88
N GLU A 173 -9.30 -22.59 -1.82
CA GLU A 173 -10.73 -22.88 -1.90
C GLU A 173 -11.20 -22.86 -3.36
N GLU A 174 -12.10 -23.81 -3.73
CA GLU A 174 -12.73 -23.75 -5.03
C GLU A 174 -13.78 -22.63 -5.05
N MET A 175 -13.56 -21.70 -5.97
CA MET A 175 -14.47 -20.57 -6.17
C MET A 175 -15.28 -20.82 -7.43
N LEU A 176 -16.60 -20.85 -7.27
CA LEU A 176 -17.53 -20.88 -8.42
C LEU A 176 -17.93 -19.44 -8.77
N PRO A 177 -17.99 -19.11 -10.06
CA PRO A 177 -18.45 -17.78 -10.46
C PRO A 177 -19.93 -17.59 -10.08
N ALA A 178 -20.22 -16.38 -9.60
CA ALA A 178 -21.58 -15.95 -9.33
C ALA A 178 -21.73 -14.50 -9.82
N GLU A 179 -22.92 -14.17 -10.30
CA GLU A 179 -23.21 -12.78 -10.66
C GLU A 179 -23.00 -11.87 -9.45
N GLY A 180 -22.29 -10.75 -9.67
CA GLY A 180 -22.05 -9.80 -8.61
C GLY A 180 -21.11 -8.67 -9.01
N GLU A 181 -20.92 -7.75 -8.07
CA GLU A 181 -19.99 -6.64 -8.17
C GLU A 181 -19.07 -6.67 -6.95
N GLY A 182 -17.79 -6.47 -7.19
CA GLY A 182 -16.76 -6.49 -6.15
C GLY A 182 -15.84 -5.28 -6.25
N PHE A 183 -15.44 -4.78 -5.08
CA PHE A 183 -14.57 -3.62 -4.90
C PHE A 183 -13.35 -4.04 -4.08
N SER A 184 -12.18 -3.55 -4.44
CA SER A 184 -10.96 -3.81 -3.68
C SER A 184 -9.97 -2.66 -3.83
N CYS A 185 -9.25 -2.39 -2.74
CA CYS A 185 -8.04 -1.58 -2.75
C CYS A 185 -6.89 -2.37 -2.14
N THR A 186 -5.73 -2.27 -2.77
CA THR A 186 -4.48 -2.73 -2.17
C THR A 186 -3.47 -1.60 -2.21
N GLU A 187 -2.56 -1.59 -1.25
CA GLU A 187 -1.43 -0.67 -1.26
C GLU A 187 -0.32 -1.24 -2.11
N ALA A 188 -0.26 -0.83 -3.38
CA ALA A 188 0.86 -1.10 -4.25
C ALA A 188 2.10 -0.27 -3.82
N PRO A 189 3.32 -0.55 -4.32
CA PRO A 189 4.52 0.19 -3.91
C PRO A 189 4.41 1.71 -4.05
N ARG A 190 3.62 2.19 -5.02
CA ARG A 190 3.42 3.62 -5.28
C ARG A 190 2.13 4.19 -4.68
N GLY A 191 1.30 3.37 -4.04
CA GLY A 191 0.06 3.78 -3.40
C GLY A 191 -1.14 2.90 -3.74
N ILE A 192 -2.31 3.42 -3.50
CA ILE A 192 -3.58 2.72 -3.65
C ILE A 192 -3.78 2.25 -5.10
N LEU A 193 -4.03 0.96 -5.26
CA LEU A 193 -4.51 0.36 -6.48
C LEU A 193 -5.97 -0.05 -6.30
N TYR A 194 -6.89 0.72 -6.87
CA TYR A 194 -8.32 0.46 -6.79
C TYR A 194 -8.77 -0.43 -7.95
N HIS A 195 -9.63 -1.39 -7.63
CA HIS A 195 -10.29 -2.28 -8.59
C HIS A 195 -11.78 -2.36 -8.28
N ARG A 196 -12.61 -2.29 -9.34
CA ARG A 196 -14.00 -2.67 -9.34
C ARG A 196 -14.26 -3.59 -10.53
N TYR A 197 -14.96 -4.69 -10.28
CA TYR A 197 -15.41 -5.59 -11.32
C TYR A 197 -16.88 -5.94 -11.11
N LYS A 198 -17.63 -6.00 -12.23
CA LYS A 198 -18.95 -6.60 -12.29
C LYS A 198 -18.89 -7.81 -13.20
N ILE A 199 -19.36 -8.94 -12.73
CA ILE A 199 -19.33 -10.22 -13.45
C ILE A 199 -20.71 -10.83 -13.57
N ASP A 200 -20.93 -11.63 -14.61
CA ASP A 200 -22.12 -12.46 -14.77
C ASP A 200 -22.01 -13.80 -14.04
N ASN A 201 -23.06 -14.62 -14.12
CA ASN A 201 -23.11 -15.95 -13.49
C ASN A 201 -22.14 -16.98 -14.10
N GLN A 202 -21.46 -16.66 -15.19
CA GLN A 202 -20.42 -17.47 -15.82
C GLN A 202 -19.01 -16.97 -15.48
N GLY A 203 -18.91 -15.88 -14.70
CA GLY A 203 -17.65 -15.24 -14.35
C GLY A 203 -17.08 -14.34 -15.45
N LYS A 204 -17.87 -14.01 -16.50
CA LYS A 204 -17.48 -13.07 -17.53
C LYS A 204 -17.56 -11.65 -17.00
N ILE A 205 -16.50 -10.88 -17.18
CA ILE A 205 -16.43 -9.47 -16.78
C ILE A 205 -17.37 -8.66 -17.68
N LEU A 206 -18.34 -8.00 -17.08
CA LEU A 206 -19.28 -7.06 -17.71
C LEU A 206 -18.75 -5.63 -17.65
N GLU A 207 -18.19 -5.25 -16.50
CA GLU A 207 -17.57 -3.94 -16.26
C GLU A 207 -16.31 -4.11 -15.46
N ALA A 208 -15.31 -3.26 -15.72
CA ALA A 208 -14.09 -3.17 -14.95
C ALA A 208 -13.67 -1.71 -14.81
N LYS A 209 -13.24 -1.33 -13.62
CA LYS A 209 -12.54 -0.06 -13.36
C LYS A 209 -11.28 -0.33 -12.56
N ILE A 210 -10.16 0.22 -13.03
CA ILE A 210 -8.85 0.10 -12.38
C ILE A 210 -8.25 1.49 -12.32
N VAL A 211 -7.95 1.96 -11.10
CA VAL A 211 -7.29 3.26 -10.89
C VAL A 211 -5.92 3.03 -10.28
N PRO A 212 -4.84 3.18 -11.05
CA PRO A 212 -3.48 2.95 -10.57
C PRO A 212 -2.98 4.11 -9.71
N PRO A 213 -2.03 3.87 -8.80
CA PRO A 213 -1.55 4.93 -7.90
C PRO A 213 -0.82 6.07 -8.63
N THR A 214 -0.25 5.82 -9.80
CA THR A 214 0.44 6.87 -10.56
C THR A 214 -0.52 7.94 -11.04
N SER A 215 -1.71 7.56 -11.55
CA SER A 215 -2.73 8.54 -11.95
C SER A 215 -3.27 9.34 -10.76
N GLN A 216 -3.27 8.75 -9.57
CA GLN A 216 -3.68 9.42 -8.34
C GLN A 216 -2.66 10.46 -7.86
N ASN A 217 -1.37 10.22 -8.09
CA ASN A 217 -0.31 11.15 -7.70
C ASN A 217 -0.03 12.23 -8.76
N GLN A 218 -0.50 12.07 -9.99
CA GLN A 218 -0.09 12.91 -11.13
C GLN A 218 -0.32 14.39 -10.87
N LYS A 219 -1.53 14.77 -10.44
CA LYS A 219 -1.87 16.17 -10.16
C LYS A 219 -1.06 16.75 -9.00
N THR A 220 -0.73 15.96 -8.00
CA THR A 220 0.12 16.40 -6.88
C THR A 220 1.54 16.65 -7.35
N ILE A 221 2.11 15.74 -8.16
CA ILE A 221 3.47 15.89 -8.73
C ILE A 221 3.56 17.13 -9.62
N GLU A 222 2.51 17.46 -10.37
CA GLU A 222 2.48 18.63 -11.23
C GLU A 222 2.31 19.95 -10.46
N ASN A 223 1.80 19.90 -9.23
CA ASN A 223 1.64 21.06 -8.35
C ASN A 223 2.92 21.38 -7.55
N ASP A 224 3.85 20.42 -7.42
CA ASP A 224 5.14 20.58 -6.73
C ASP A 224 6.18 21.26 -7.62
#